data_ee7bc594674f096eadc6ffd7f6edde53
#
_entry.id   ee7bc594674f096eadc6ffd7f6edde53
#
_cell.length_a   1.000
_cell.length_b   1.000
_cell.length_c   1.000
_cell.angle_alpha   90.00
_cell.angle_beta   90.00
_cell.angle_gamma   90.00
#
_symmetry.space_group_name_H-M   'P 1'
#
loop_
_entity.id
_entity.type
_entity.pdbx_description
1 polymer ?
#
loop_
_entity_poly.entity_id
_entity_poly.type
_entity_poly.pdbx_seq_one_letter_code
_entity_poly.pdbx_strand_id
1 'polypeptide(L)' 'MNPTKDLLHQILNPELSANERARLRCELAKLLEEARNFEAAREAMGELWQRVGERPNLAGLDQLAAADVLLRSGALTG' A
#
# COMPACT_ATOMS: atom_id res chain seq x y z
N MET A 1 -21.05 -4.90 -0.75
CA MET A 1 -20.03 -3.89 -1.09
C MET A 1 -18.65 -4.46 -0.79
N ASN A 2 -17.73 -4.35 -1.72
CA ASN A 2 -16.38 -4.91 -1.53
C ASN A 2 -15.39 -3.77 -1.26
N PRO A 3 -14.88 -3.63 -0.02
CA PRO A 3 -13.97 -2.53 0.32
C PRO A 3 -12.67 -2.56 -0.48
N THR A 4 -12.20 -3.74 -0.86
CA THR A 4 -11.01 -3.89 -1.70
C THR A 4 -11.21 -3.24 -3.07
N LYS A 5 -12.37 -3.46 -3.67
CA LYS A 5 -12.70 -2.90 -4.98
C LYS A 5 -12.84 -1.37 -4.90
N ASP A 6 -13.45 -0.88 -3.83
CA ASP A 6 -13.59 0.57 -3.61
C ASP A 6 -12.22 1.23 -3.47
N LEU A 7 -11.31 0.61 -2.73
CA LEU A 7 -9.95 1.13 -2.57
C LEU A 7 -9.19 1.15 -3.90
N LEU A 8 -9.35 0.11 -4.72
CA LEU A 8 -8.74 0.07 -6.04
C LEU A 8 -9.23 1.23 -6.91
N HIS A 9 -10.51 1.53 -6.88
CA HIS A 9 -11.08 2.66 -7.61
C HIS A 9 -10.50 3.98 -7.13
N GLN A 10 -10.38 4.16 -5.82
CA GLN A 10 -9.83 5.36 -5.23
C GLN A 10 -8.36 5.57 -5.61
N ILE A 11 -7.59 4.50 -5.59
CA ILE A 11 -6.16 4.54 -5.93
C ILE A 11 -5.94 5.00 -7.38
N LEU A 12 -6.86 4.65 -8.27
CA LEU A 12 -6.78 5.01 -9.68
C LEU A 12 -7.16 6.47 -9.96
N ASN A 13 -7.65 7.21 -8.96
CA ASN A 13 -8.02 8.61 -9.14
C ASN A 13 -6.76 9.45 -9.40
N PRO A 14 -6.64 10.10 -10.59
CA PRO A 14 -5.44 10.88 -10.91
C PRO A 14 -5.27 12.15 -10.09
N GLU A 15 -6.30 12.58 -9.38
CA GLU A 15 -6.26 13.77 -8.54
C GLU A 15 -5.66 13.51 -7.15
N LEU A 16 -5.44 12.26 -6.78
CA LEU A 16 -4.85 11.94 -5.49
C LEU A 16 -3.40 12.41 -5.40
N SER A 17 -3.05 12.96 -4.24
CA SER A 17 -1.65 13.25 -3.94
C SER A 17 -0.87 11.96 -3.73
N ALA A 18 0.46 12.04 -3.76
CA ALA A 18 1.31 10.89 -3.49
C ALA A 18 1.05 10.31 -2.11
N ASN A 19 0.86 11.17 -1.10
CA ASN A 19 0.56 10.75 0.27
C ASN A 19 -0.77 9.99 0.36
N GLU A 20 -1.81 10.54 -0.25
CA GLU A 20 -3.13 9.92 -0.23
C GLU A 20 -3.10 8.56 -0.91
N ARG A 21 -2.44 8.48 -2.07
CA ARG A 21 -2.32 7.22 -2.81
C ARG A 21 -1.55 6.18 -2.01
N ALA A 22 -0.45 6.58 -1.38
CA ALA A 22 0.36 5.68 -0.57
C ALA A 22 -0.46 5.11 0.59
N ARG A 23 -1.24 5.94 1.27
CA ARG A 23 -2.06 5.49 2.38
C ARG A 23 -3.16 4.54 1.93
N LEU A 24 -3.79 4.82 0.79
CA LEU A 24 -4.81 3.93 0.23
C LEU A 24 -4.21 2.57 -0.17
N ARG A 25 -3.02 2.57 -0.75
CA ARG A 25 -2.33 1.32 -1.09
C ARG A 25 -2.01 0.51 0.16
N CYS A 26 -1.56 1.16 1.22
CA CYS A 26 -1.28 0.49 2.49
C CYS A 26 -2.55 -0.11 3.09
N GLU A 27 -3.66 0.61 3.02
CA GLU A 27 -4.94 0.10 3.53
C GLU A 27 -5.43 -1.10 2.73
N LEU A 28 -5.31 -1.03 1.41
CA LEU A 28 -5.66 -2.15 0.54
C LEU A 28 -4.80 -3.37 0.87
N ALA A 29 -3.49 -3.17 1.02
CA ALA A 29 -2.57 -4.25 1.38
C ALA A 29 -2.94 -4.86 2.73
N LYS A 30 -3.33 -4.02 3.69
CA LYS A 30 -3.76 -4.50 5.00
C LYS A 30 -4.98 -5.41 4.90
N LEU A 31 -5.98 -5.01 4.13
CA LEU A 31 -7.18 -5.81 3.94
C LEU A 31 -6.88 -7.15 3.28
N LEU A 32 -6.01 -7.14 2.29
CA LEU A 32 -5.61 -8.37 1.61
C LEU A 32 -4.79 -9.28 2.52
N GLU A 33 -3.93 -8.69 3.36
CA GLU A 33 -3.18 -9.45 4.37
C GLU A 33 -4.13 -10.11 5.37
N GLU A 34 -5.14 -9.39 5.83
CA GLU A 34 -6.14 -9.93 6.76
C GLU A 34 -6.93 -11.07 6.13
N ALA A 35 -7.13 -11.02 4.81
CA ALA A 35 -7.75 -12.11 4.04
C ALA A 35 -6.75 -13.22 3.71
N ARG A 36 -5.52 -13.12 4.17
CA ARG A 36 -4.42 -14.06 3.94
C ARG A 36 -4.01 -14.17 2.46
N ASN A 37 -4.29 -13.13 1.69
CA ASN A 37 -3.86 -13.04 0.31
C ASN A 37 -2.58 -12.20 0.23
N PHE A 38 -1.48 -12.78 0.67
CA PHE A 38 -0.21 -12.05 0.83
C PHE A 38 0.40 -11.62 -0.50
N GLU A 39 0.21 -12.41 -1.53
CA GLU A 39 0.72 -12.07 -2.87
C GLU A 39 0.01 -10.83 -3.41
N ALA A 40 -1.31 -10.79 -3.34
CA ALA A 40 -2.08 -9.62 -3.76
C ALA A 40 -1.78 -8.41 -2.88
N ALA A 41 -1.54 -8.63 -1.59
CA ALA A 41 -1.17 -7.55 -0.67
C ALA A 41 0.14 -6.89 -1.09
N ARG A 42 1.14 -7.68 -1.47
CA ARG A 42 2.41 -7.16 -1.97
C ARG A 42 2.21 -6.40 -3.28
N GLU A 43 1.39 -6.93 -4.18
CA GLU A 43 1.07 -6.24 -5.43
C GLU A 43 0.35 -4.92 -5.19
N ALA A 44 -0.48 -4.84 -4.16
CA ALA A 44 -1.20 -3.62 -3.81
C ALA A 44 -0.27 -2.48 -3.41
N MET A 45 0.91 -2.78 -2.89
CA MET A 45 1.92 -1.76 -2.58
C MET A 45 2.47 -1.10 -3.85
N GLY A 46 2.44 -1.81 -4.97
CA GLY A 46 2.82 -1.27 -6.27
C GLY A 46 4.24 -0.69 -6.28
N GLU A 47 4.37 0.50 -6.81
CA GLU A 47 5.66 1.19 -6.93
C GLU A 47 6.26 1.59 -5.58
N LEU A 48 5.48 1.55 -4.50
CA LEU A 48 5.98 1.86 -3.17
C LEU A 48 6.93 0.77 -2.66
N TRP A 49 6.69 -0.46 -3.04
CA TRP A 49 7.50 -1.58 -2.58
C TRP A 49 7.30 -2.76 -3.53
N GLN A 50 8.28 -3.00 -4.37
CA GLN A 50 8.12 -3.93 -5.49
C GLN A 50 8.49 -5.38 -5.16
N ARG A 51 9.38 -5.59 -4.21
CA ARG A 51 9.73 -6.97 -3.82
C ARG A 51 10.24 -7.04 -2.39
N VAL A 52 10.10 -8.24 -1.83
CA VAL A 52 10.59 -8.55 -0.49
C VAL A 52 12.10 -8.35 -0.43
N GLY A 53 12.56 -7.69 0.61
CA GLY A 53 13.97 -7.40 0.80
C GLY A 53 14.43 -6.05 0.25
N GLU A 54 13.63 -5.39 -0.58
CA GLU A 54 13.92 -4.05 -1.04
C GLU A 54 13.38 -3.01 -0.05
N ARG A 55 13.99 -1.83 -0.06
CA ARG A 55 13.49 -0.71 0.73
C ARG A 55 12.28 -0.09 0.03
N PRO A 56 11.23 0.27 0.77
CA PRO A 56 10.10 0.98 0.19
C PRO A 56 10.53 2.33 -0.37
N ASN A 57 9.83 2.77 -1.42
CA ASN A 57 10.05 4.09 -1.99
C ASN A 57 9.22 5.11 -1.21
N LEU A 58 9.91 5.94 -0.42
CA LEU A 58 9.28 6.94 0.43
C LEU A 58 9.38 8.36 -0.15
N ALA A 59 9.90 8.50 -1.35
CA ALA A 59 10.09 9.80 -1.98
C ALA A 59 8.75 10.54 -2.14
N GLY A 60 8.72 11.80 -1.70
CA GLY A 60 7.52 12.62 -1.79
C GLY A 60 6.46 12.35 -0.74
N LEU A 61 6.71 11.45 0.20
CA LEU A 61 5.76 11.12 1.25
C LEU A 61 6.04 11.89 2.54
N ASP A 62 4.96 12.28 3.23
CA ASP A 62 5.10 12.87 4.56
C ASP A 62 5.40 11.77 5.60
N GLN A 63 5.61 12.18 6.86
CA GLN A 63 5.96 11.24 7.92
C GLN A 63 4.90 10.18 8.16
N LEU A 64 3.62 10.54 8.10
CA LEU A 64 2.54 9.59 8.35
C LEU A 64 2.45 8.57 7.25
N ALA A 65 2.49 9.01 5.99
CA ALA A 65 2.43 8.10 4.85
C ALA A 65 3.67 7.22 4.79
N ALA A 66 4.85 7.79 5.04
CA ALA A 66 6.09 7.03 5.07
C ALA A 66 6.07 5.96 6.16
N ALA A 67 5.56 6.30 7.34
CA ALA A 67 5.44 5.35 8.45
C ALA A 67 4.50 4.21 8.08
N ASP A 68 3.37 4.51 7.43
CA ASP A 68 2.42 3.48 6.99
C ASP A 68 3.08 2.52 6.00
N VAL A 69 3.82 3.05 5.02
CA VAL A 69 4.50 2.23 4.02
C VAL A 69 5.55 1.33 4.68
N LEU A 70 6.36 1.88 5.59
CA LEU A 70 7.37 1.11 6.30
C LEU A 70 6.75 0.01 7.15
N LEU A 71 5.68 0.33 7.87
CA LEU A 71 4.97 -0.63 8.70
C LEU A 71 4.41 -1.77 7.86
N ARG A 72 3.77 -1.43 6.75
CA ARG A 72 3.11 -2.43 5.92
C ARG A 72 4.10 -3.31 5.19
N SER A 73 5.16 -2.74 4.63
CA SER A 73 6.20 -3.52 3.97
C SER A 73 6.91 -4.46 4.96
N GLY A 74 7.16 -3.99 6.18
CA GLY A 74 7.72 -4.82 7.24
C GLY A 74 6.82 -6.00 7.58
N ALA A 75 5.52 -5.76 7.71
CA ALA A 75 4.54 -6.81 8.01
C ALA A 75 4.48 -7.86 6.90
N LEU A 76 4.59 -7.44 5.65
CA LEU A 76 4.53 -8.34 4.50
C LEU A 76 5.85 -9.09 4.25
N THR A 77 6.95 -8.59 4.79
CA THR A 77 8.26 -9.25 4.69
C THR A 77 8.39 -10.39 5.69
N GLY A 78 7.83 -10.18 6.87
CA GLY A 78 8.00 -11.10 7.97
C GLY A 78 7.04 -12.18 8.07
#